data_3e1f7e7bc87542be5b35e50562253675
#
_entry.id   3e1f7e7bc87542be5b35e50562253675
#
_cell.length_a   1.000
_cell.length_b   1.000
_cell.length_c   1.000
_cell.angle_alpha   90.00
_cell.angle_beta   90.00
_cell.angle_gamma   90.00
#
_symmetry.space_group_name_H-M   'P 1'
#
loop_
_entity.id
_entity.type
_entity.pdbx_description
1 polymer ?
#
loop_
_entity_poly.entity_id
_entity_poly.type
_entity_poly.pdbx_seq_one_letter_code
_entity_poly.pdbx_strand_id
1 'polypeptide(L)'
;MLNAGRPPEIRAARPFLSYFKMTLYIILLFIALCAGMALSVYAFGTGGKRKRIFQDIYFSVEETNGVGVLYTKTGEYSAILKIENPVQKYCANIDSYYEFTHLFTALAQTLGEGYALHKQDIFVRKQFENETGDKHEFLSSAYFRYFKGRNYTDSVCYLTITQEAKKSRLFSFDNKKWRDFLVKIRKVHDQLHDAGVQAKFLNKAEASEYVDRYFAMNFKDRIVSMTNFKADDETVSMGDKRCKVYSLVDVDCAALPSLIRPYTNIEVNNTDMPVDLLAAIDSIPSAEAVIYNQIVFLPNQKRELALLDKKKNRHASIPNPSNQMAVEDIKRVQEVIARESKQLVYTHFNLIVAVPTGTDLQKCTNHLENAFGRMGIHISKRAYNQLELFVNSFPGNCYGMNEDYDRFLTLGDAAVCLMYKEHIQHSEETPLKIYYTDRQGVPVAIDITGK
;
A
#
# COMPACT_ATOMS: atom_id res chain seq x y z
N MET A 1 62.46 -50.61 75.63
CA MET A 1 61.84 -51.16 74.47
C MET A 1 61.01 -50.06 73.81
N LEU A 2 61.51 -49.57 72.74
CA LEU A 2 61.09 -48.27 72.11
C LEU A 2 59.88 -48.42 71.26
N ASN A 3 58.89 -47.61 71.54
CA ASN A 3 57.64 -47.48 70.71
C ASN A 3 57.82 -46.26 69.79
N ALA A 4 57.97 -46.55 68.54
CA ALA A 4 58.13 -45.49 67.49
C ALA A 4 56.78 -44.88 67.16
N GLY A 5 56.61 -43.57 67.43
CA GLY A 5 55.44 -42.79 67.09
C GLY A 5 55.36 -42.55 65.59
N ARG A 6 54.20 -42.77 65.02
CA ARG A 6 53.84 -42.36 63.66
C ARG A 6 53.60 -40.85 63.61
N PRO A 7 53.99 -40.16 62.52
CA PRO A 7 53.73 -38.73 62.39
C PRO A 7 52.23 -38.49 62.09
N PRO A 8 51.69 -37.34 62.49
CA PRO A 8 50.26 -37.01 62.24
C PRO A 8 50.02 -36.82 60.78
N GLU A 9 49.05 -37.59 60.23
CA GLU A 9 48.59 -37.47 58.88
C GLU A 9 47.98 -36.10 58.62
N ILE A 10 48.42 -35.52 57.53
CA ILE A 10 47.86 -34.31 56.92
C ILE A 10 46.42 -34.61 56.41
N ARG A 11 45.43 -34.56 57.31
CA ARG A 11 44.02 -34.76 56.99
C ARG A 11 43.19 -33.47 56.73
N ALA A 12 43.79 -32.29 56.87
CA ALA A 12 43.10 -31.01 56.84
C ALA A 12 43.11 -30.28 55.48
N ALA A 13 43.87 -30.78 54.48
CA ALA A 13 44.01 -30.05 53.19
C ALA A 13 42.99 -30.45 52.09
N ARG A 14 42.31 -31.58 52.22
CA ARG A 14 41.38 -32.05 51.20
C ARG A 14 40.08 -31.23 51.05
N PRO A 15 39.43 -30.77 52.12
CA PRO A 15 38.19 -29.97 51.92
C PRO A 15 38.50 -28.58 51.35
N PHE A 16 39.63 -27.97 51.71
CA PHE A 16 39.97 -26.63 51.20
C PHE A 16 40.22 -26.62 49.67
N LEU A 17 40.85 -27.67 49.15
CA LEU A 17 41.14 -27.82 47.73
C LEU A 17 39.86 -28.08 46.91
N SER A 18 38.87 -28.76 47.52
CA SER A 18 37.58 -29.00 46.86
C SER A 18 36.71 -27.73 46.83
N TYR A 19 36.70 -26.94 47.90
CA TYR A 19 36.01 -25.62 47.91
C TYR A 19 36.66 -24.64 46.96
N PHE A 20 37.97 -24.60 46.87
CA PHE A 20 38.71 -23.74 45.93
C PHE A 20 38.39 -24.13 44.47
N LYS A 21 38.36 -25.41 44.13
CA LYS A 21 37.97 -25.88 42.79
C LYS A 21 36.51 -25.53 42.49
N MET A 22 35.61 -25.69 43.44
CA MET A 22 34.19 -25.35 43.25
C MET A 22 34.00 -23.85 43.05
N THR A 23 34.67 -23.01 43.80
CA THR A 23 34.65 -21.54 43.64
C THR A 23 35.22 -21.11 42.26
N LEU A 24 36.31 -21.76 41.83
CA LEU A 24 36.89 -21.53 40.50
C LEU A 24 35.93 -21.90 39.38
N TYR A 25 35.20 -23.02 39.49
CA TYR A 25 34.20 -23.42 38.51
C TYR A 25 33.03 -22.46 38.47
N ILE A 26 32.56 -21.94 39.59
CA ILE A 26 31.50 -20.93 39.69
C ILE A 26 31.92 -19.62 39.00
N ILE A 27 33.17 -19.18 39.25
CA ILE A 27 33.73 -17.97 38.61
C ILE A 27 33.84 -18.16 37.08
N LEU A 28 34.33 -19.30 36.62
CA LEU A 28 34.42 -19.61 35.20
C LEU A 28 33.06 -19.70 34.54
N LEU A 29 32.06 -20.27 35.20
CA LEU A 29 30.67 -20.33 34.71
C LEU A 29 30.08 -18.92 34.62
N PHE A 30 30.32 -18.07 35.60
CA PHE A 30 29.86 -16.69 35.59
C PHE A 30 30.51 -15.86 34.47
N ILE A 31 31.83 -16.03 34.26
CA ILE A 31 32.56 -15.40 33.14
C ILE A 31 32.02 -15.89 31.80
N ALA A 32 31.76 -17.20 31.66
CA ALA A 32 31.18 -17.75 30.44
C ALA A 32 29.77 -17.23 30.18
N LEU A 33 28.96 -17.06 31.22
CA LEU A 33 27.61 -16.49 31.13
C LEU A 33 27.64 -15.01 30.76
N CYS A 34 28.54 -14.22 31.35
CA CYS A 34 28.75 -12.82 31.00
C CYS A 34 29.29 -12.66 29.57
N ALA A 35 30.21 -13.50 29.14
CA ALA A 35 30.71 -13.52 27.77
C ALA A 35 29.61 -13.92 26.76
N GLY A 36 28.76 -14.90 27.11
CA GLY A 36 27.61 -15.29 26.31
C GLY A 36 26.58 -14.16 26.19
N MET A 37 26.30 -13.45 27.30
CA MET A 37 25.43 -12.27 27.26
C MET A 37 26.07 -11.13 26.46
N ALA A 38 27.34 -10.85 26.60
CA ALA A 38 28.02 -9.82 25.80
C ALA A 38 28.06 -10.18 24.33
N LEU A 39 28.27 -11.43 23.95
CA LEU A 39 28.19 -11.92 22.59
C LEU A 39 26.78 -11.84 22.04
N SER A 40 25.76 -12.15 22.83
CA SER A 40 24.36 -12.01 22.41
C SER A 40 23.99 -10.56 22.21
N VAL A 41 24.35 -9.65 23.10
CA VAL A 41 24.16 -8.20 22.96
C VAL A 41 24.93 -7.68 21.73
N TYR A 42 26.14 -8.14 21.49
CA TYR A 42 26.91 -7.79 20.30
C TYR A 42 26.27 -8.35 19.03
N ALA A 43 25.82 -9.59 19.01
CA ALA A 43 25.21 -10.24 17.87
C ALA A 43 23.80 -9.70 17.54
N PHE A 44 23.02 -9.33 18.58
CA PHE A 44 21.64 -8.86 18.43
C PHE A 44 21.48 -7.35 18.65
N GLY A 45 22.36 -6.68 19.38
CA GLY A 45 22.25 -5.28 19.76
C GLY A 45 23.03 -4.28 18.89
N THR A 46 24.10 -4.70 18.21
CA THR A 46 24.90 -3.79 17.34
C THR A 46 24.67 -3.99 15.86
N GLY A 47 23.90 -4.99 15.52
CA GLY A 47 23.49 -5.21 14.15
C GLY A 47 22.20 -4.50 13.84
N GLY A 48 22.20 -3.19 13.80
CA GLY A 48 21.33 -2.49 12.86
C GLY A 48 21.69 -2.99 11.47
N LYS A 49 21.31 -4.24 11.14
CA LYS A 49 21.45 -4.77 9.78
C LYS A 49 20.77 -3.76 8.90
N ARG A 50 21.56 -3.01 8.12
CA ARG A 50 21.04 -2.17 7.05
C ARG A 50 20.18 -3.10 6.20
N LYS A 51 18.86 -3.08 6.40
CA LYS A 51 17.94 -3.88 5.62
C LYS A 51 18.07 -3.35 4.20
N ARG A 52 18.60 -4.14 3.32
CA ARG A 52 18.55 -3.89 1.88
C ARG A 52 17.15 -4.29 1.43
N ILE A 53 16.18 -3.40 1.63
CA ILE A 53 14.75 -3.72 1.49
C ILE A 53 14.45 -4.34 0.14
N PHE A 54 15.00 -3.83 -0.94
CA PHE A 54 14.82 -4.46 -2.24
C PHE A 54 15.24 -5.93 -2.22
N GLN A 55 16.42 -6.22 -1.71
CA GLN A 55 16.96 -7.59 -1.60
C GLN A 55 16.26 -8.45 -0.55
N ASP A 56 15.59 -7.83 0.43
CA ASP A 56 14.85 -8.56 1.45
C ASP A 56 13.43 -8.92 1.00
N ILE A 57 12.82 -8.12 0.13
CA ILE A 57 11.46 -8.31 -0.37
C ILE A 57 11.47 -9.07 -1.71
N TYR A 58 12.23 -8.56 -2.69
CA TYR A 58 12.19 -9.09 -4.05
C TYR A 58 13.33 -10.06 -4.30
N PHE A 59 13.01 -11.11 -5.03
CA PHE A 59 13.99 -12.06 -5.54
C PHE A 59 14.52 -11.61 -6.89
N SER A 60 13.63 -11.29 -7.84
CA SER A 60 13.98 -10.84 -9.19
C SER A 60 12.81 -10.15 -9.88
N VAL A 61 13.12 -9.47 -10.96
CA VAL A 61 12.15 -9.04 -11.97
C VAL A 61 12.51 -9.74 -13.27
N GLU A 62 11.59 -10.54 -13.80
CA GLU A 62 11.79 -11.29 -15.04
C GLU A 62 10.78 -10.85 -16.10
N GLU A 63 11.19 -10.93 -17.37
CA GLU A 63 10.31 -10.60 -18.48
C GLU A 63 9.74 -11.87 -19.12
N THR A 64 8.41 -11.90 -19.24
CA THR A 64 7.70 -13.01 -19.91
C THR A 64 6.70 -12.42 -20.90
N ASN A 65 6.93 -12.66 -22.19
CA ASN A 65 6.05 -12.17 -23.27
C ASN A 65 5.79 -10.64 -23.22
N GLY A 66 6.83 -9.85 -22.93
CA GLY A 66 6.75 -8.39 -22.84
C GLY A 66 6.16 -7.87 -21.51
N VAL A 67 5.86 -8.76 -20.56
CA VAL A 67 5.37 -8.39 -19.23
C VAL A 67 6.48 -8.57 -18.21
N GLY A 68 6.80 -7.51 -17.48
CA GLY A 68 7.71 -7.57 -16.33
C GLY A 68 6.99 -8.19 -15.13
N VAL A 69 7.50 -9.32 -14.65
CA VAL A 69 6.95 -10.02 -13.49
C VAL A 69 7.89 -9.86 -12.31
N LEU A 70 7.36 -9.35 -11.21
CA LEU A 70 8.04 -9.24 -9.93
C LEU A 70 7.88 -10.56 -9.17
N TYR A 71 9.00 -11.09 -8.68
CA TYR A 71 9.02 -12.24 -7.77
C TYR A 71 9.44 -11.80 -6.38
N THR A 72 8.62 -12.11 -5.38
CA THR A 72 9.00 -11.90 -3.98
C THR A 72 9.75 -13.10 -3.42
N LYS A 73 10.49 -12.90 -2.33
CA LYS A 73 11.17 -14.00 -1.62
C LYS A 73 10.22 -14.96 -0.92
N THR A 74 9.02 -14.51 -0.64
CA THR A 74 7.95 -15.31 -0.05
C THR A 74 7.23 -16.17 -1.08
N GLY A 75 7.47 -15.91 -2.38
CA GLY A 75 7.02 -16.74 -3.50
C GLY A 75 5.80 -16.22 -4.23
N GLU A 76 5.33 -15.02 -3.91
CA GLU A 76 4.33 -14.31 -4.71
C GLU A 76 4.96 -13.85 -6.02
N TYR A 77 4.15 -13.75 -7.05
CA TYR A 77 4.52 -13.12 -8.30
C TYR A 77 3.46 -12.13 -8.74
N SER A 78 3.91 -11.03 -9.32
CA SER A 78 3.06 -9.89 -9.61
C SER A 78 3.36 -9.31 -10.99
N ALA A 79 2.30 -8.89 -11.68
CA ALA A 79 2.39 -8.09 -12.89
C ALA A 79 1.84 -6.69 -12.62
N ILE A 80 2.46 -5.68 -13.20
CA ILE A 80 2.08 -4.29 -13.02
C ILE A 80 1.58 -3.74 -14.35
N LEU A 81 0.42 -3.08 -14.31
CA LEU A 81 -0.11 -2.27 -15.40
C LEU A 81 -0.04 -0.81 -15.01
N LYS A 82 0.40 0.05 -15.92
CA LYS A 82 0.11 1.47 -15.86
C LYS A 82 -1.26 1.69 -16.48
N ILE A 83 -2.17 2.30 -15.75
CA ILE A 83 -3.54 2.56 -16.22
C ILE A 83 -3.84 4.05 -16.11
N GLU A 84 -4.82 4.51 -16.89
CA GLU A 84 -5.45 5.81 -16.71
C GLU A 84 -6.81 5.59 -16.05
N ASN A 85 -7.10 6.33 -14.98
CA ASN A 85 -8.40 6.22 -14.33
C ASN A 85 -9.50 6.68 -15.32
N PRO A 86 -10.63 5.96 -15.43
CA PRO A 86 -11.60 6.21 -16.48
C PRO A 86 -12.44 7.47 -16.27
N VAL A 87 -12.53 7.98 -15.03
CA VAL A 87 -13.37 9.14 -14.73
C VAL A 87 -12.54 10.42 -14.84
N GLN A 88 -12.90 11.28 -15.78
CA GLN A 88 -12.30 12.59 -15.86
C GLN A 88 -12.79 13.47 -14.71
N LYS A 89 -11.86 14.03 -13.94
CA LYS A 89 -12.19 14.92 -12.82
C LYS A 89 -13.00 16.13 -13.31
N TYR A 90 -14.10 16.44 -12.59
CA TYR A 90 -15.04 17.50 -12.91
C TYR A 90 -15.83 17.29 -14.23
N CYS A 91 -16.01 16.06 -14.67
CA CYS A 91 -16.77 15.74 -15.89
C CYS A 91 -18.29 15.88 -15.74
N ALA A 92 -18.81 16.05 -14.54
CA ALA A 92 -20.24 16.11 -14.22
C ALA A 92 -21.06 14.85 -14.63
N ASN A 93 -20.37 13.73 -14.93
CA ASN A 93 -21.02 12.47 -15.30
C ASN A 93 -21.01 11.48 -14.13
N ILE A 94 -22.16 11.29 -13.49
CA ILE A 94 -22.33 10.37 -12.37
C ILE A 94 -22.20 8.91 -12.82
N ASP A 95 -22.62 8.57 -14.01
CA ASP A 95 -22.65 7.19 -14.50
C ASP A 95 -21.23 6.61 -14.60
N SER A 96 -20.25 7.43 -14.98
CA SER A 96 -18.85 7.01 -15.05
C SER A 96 -18.30 6.48 -13.72
N TYR A 97 -18.77 6.99 -12.57
CA TYR A 97 -18.36 6.47 -11.25
C TYR A 97 -18.95 5.10 -10.97
N TYR A 98 -20.18 4.84 -11.42
CA TYR A 98 -20.79 3.52 -11.31
C TYR A 98 -20.19 2.51 -12.28
N GLU A 99 -19.90 2.93 -13.52
CA GLU A 99 -19.20 2.11 -14.52
C GLU A 99 -17.82 1.64 -13.99
N PHE A 100 -17.07 2.54 -13.37
CA PHE A 100 -15.83 2.16 -12.68
C PHE A 100 -16.07 1.08 -11.64
N THR A 101 -17.10 1.24 -10.81
CA THR A 101 -17.42 0.27 -9.74
C THR A 101 -17.77 -1.09 -10.33
N HIS A 102 -18.54 -1.13 -11.39
CA HIS A 102 -18.88 -2.37 -12.09
C HIS A 102 -17.66 -3.03 -12.72
N LEU A 103 -16.81 -2.24 -13.38
CA LEU A 103 -15.58 -2.73 -14.01
C LEU A 103 -14.65 -3.38 -12.98
N PHE A 104 -14.28 -2.67 -11.92
CA PHE A 104 -13.33 -3.20 -10.93
C PHE A 104 -13.90 -4.38 -10.13
N THR A 105 -15.21 -4.43 -9.91
CA THR A 105 -15.87 -5.62 -9.36
C THR A 105 -15.77 -6.81 -10.31
N ALA A 106 -15.94 -6.61 -11.60
CA ALA A 106 -15.77 -7.66 -12.62
C ALA A 106 -14.31 -8.14 -12.72
N LEU A 107 -13.33 -7.24 -12.61
CA LEU A 107 -11.91 -7.61 -12.57
C LEU A 107 -11.61 -8.52 -11.36
N ALA A 108 -12.14 -8.19 -10.17
CA ALA A 108 -12.01 -9.03 -8.99
C ALA A 108 -12.63 -10.43 -9.19
N GLN A 109 -13.80 -10.49 -9.82
CA GLN A 109 -14.45 -11.78 -10.16
C GLN A 109 -13.63 -12.61 -11.14
N THR A 110 -13.03 -11.98 -12.15
CA THR A 110 -12.17 -12.65 -13.14
C THR A 110 -10.91 -13.23 -12.52
N LEU A 111 -10.29 -12.53 -11.59
CA LEU A 111 -9.11 -13.00 -10.88
C LEU A 111 -9.46 -14.17 -9.94
N GLY A 112 -10.50 -14.02 -9.15
CA GLY A 112 -10.96 -15.04 -8.20
C GLY A 112 -9.99 -15.31 -7.06
N GLU A 113 -10.19 -16.43 -6.38
CA GLU A 113 -9.46 -16.83 -5.17
C GLU A 113 -7.93 -16.86 -5.33
N GLY A 114 -7.22 -16.39 -4.30
CA GLY A 114 -5.76 -16.44 -4.21
C GLY A 114 -5.05 -15.35 -5.00
N TYR A 115 -5.77 -14.28 -5.33
CA TYR A 115 -5.22 -13.08 -5.94
C TYR A 115 -5.43 -11.86 -5.06
N ALA A 116 -4.54 -10.89 -5.21
CA ALA A 116 -4.72 -9.54 -4.70
C ALA A 116 -4.64 -8.54 -5.84
N LEU A 117 -5.52 -7.56 -5.81
CA LEU A 117 -5.58 -6.43 -6.70
C LEU A 117 -5.10 -5.21 -5.91
N HIS A 118 -3.98 -4.63 -6.30
CA HIS A 118 -3.39 -3.49 -5.62
C HIS A 118 -3.31 -2.31 -6.57
N LYS A 119 -4.24 -1.38 -6.42
CA LYS A 119 -4.27 -0.13 -7.18
C LYS A 119 -3.53 0.95 -6.41
N GLN A 120 -2.68 1.71 -7.09
CA GLN A 120 -1.87 2.77 -6.51
C GLN A 120 -2.03 4.04 -7.32
N ASP A 121 -2.70 5.03 -6.74
CA ASP A 121 -2.78 6.37 -7.31
C ASP A 121 -1.69 7.24 -6.68
N ILE A 122 -0.84 7.78 -7.52
CA ILE A 122 0.33 8.56 -7.11
C ILE A 122 0.12 9.99 -7.58
N PHE A 123 0.00 10.91 -6.63
CA PHE A 123 -0.13 12.34 -6.88
C PHE A 123 1.21 13.01 -6.59
N VAL A 124 1.72 13.75 -7.56
CA VAL A 124 3.05 14.36 -7.49
C VAL A 124 2.95 15.86 -7.72
N ARG A 125 3.47 16.64 -6.82
CA ARG A 125 3.54 18.09 -6.99
C ARG A 125 4.69 18.45 -7.93
N LYS A 126 4.36 19.02 -9.08
CA LYS A 126 5.29 19.47 -10.11
C LYS A 126 5.23 20.98 -10.27
N GLN A 127 6.22 21.54 -10.96
CA GLN A 127 6.20 22.91 -11.41
C GLN A 127 6.05 22.92 -12.93
N PHE A 128 5.25 23.83 -13.43
CA PHE A 128 5.08 24.01 -14.86
C PHE A 128 6.37 24.62 -15.44
N GLU A 129 7.02 23.86 -16.30
CA GLU A 129 8.19 24.30 -17.07
C GLU A 129 7.82 24.32 -18.53
N ASN A 130 8.25 25.37 -19.25
CA ASN A 130 8.09 25.38 -20.70
C ASN A 130 8.99 24.30 -21.30
N GLU A 131 8.46 23.49 -22.18
CA GLU A 131 9.28 22.63 -23.03
C GLU A 131 10.23 23.51 -23.86
N THR A 132 11.51 23.36 -23.61
CA THR A 132 12.57 24.09 -24.33
C THR A 132 12.68 23.50 -25.73
N GLY A 133 12.10 24.14 -26.70
CA GLY A 133 12.21 23.69 -28.08
C GLY A 133 11.13 24.18 -29.04
N ASP A 134 9.94 24.42 -28.57
CA ASP A 134 8.85 24.91 -29.42
C ASP A 134 9.03 26.40 -29.68
N LYS A 135 9.12 26.77 -30.98
CA LYS A 135 8.99 28.14 -31.43
C LYS A 135 7.53 28.55 -31.30
N HIS A 136 7.12 28.90 -30.09
CA HIS A 136 5.79 29.41 -29.86
C HIS A 136 5.63 30.79 -30.54
N GLU A 137 4.48 31.00 -31.12
CA GLU A 137 4.07 32.34 -31.56
C GLU A 137 4.03 33.31 -30.36
N PHE A 138 4.09 34.62 -30.65
CA PHE A 138 4.19 35.65 -29.62
C PHE A 138 3.17 35.51 -28.48
N LEU A 139 1.90 35.25 -28.79
CA LEU A 139 0.83 35.08 -27.81
C LEU A 139 1.03 33.82 -26.96
N SER A 140 1.37 32.69 -27.56
CA SER A 140 1.65 31.43 -26.88
C SER A 140 2.87 31.57 -25.95
N SER A 141 3.92 32.26 -26.42
CA SER A 141 5.10 32.54 -25.59
C SER A 141 4.81 33.39 -24.35
N ALA A 142 3.95 34.39 -24.50
CA ALA A 142 3.52 35.23 -23.37
C ALA A 142 2.67 34.42 -22.37
N TYR A 143 1.80 33.58 -22.88
CA TYR A 143 0.95 32.68 -22.09
C TYR A 143 1.79 31.70 -21.26
N PHE A 144 2.69 30.94 -21.88
CA PHE A 144 3.56 29.99 -21.17
C PHE A 144 4.50 30.69 -20.17
N ARG A 145 4.99 31.90 -20.47
CA ARG A 145 5.78 32.68 -19.52
C ARG A 145 5.02 33.02 -18.25
N TYR A 146 3.71 33.28 -18.37
CA TYR A 146 2.84 33.57 -17.23
C TYR A 146 2.66 32.37 -16.32
N PHE A 147 2.63 31.16 -16.86
CA PHE A 147 2.44 29.93 -16.08
C PHE A 147 3.73 29.31 -15.56
N LYS A 148 4.88 29.73 -16.06
CA LYS A 148 6.19 29.19 -15.68
C LYS A 148 6.39 29.24 -14.15
N GLY A 149 6.81 28.10 -13.56
CA GLY A 149 7.07 27.98 -12.13
C GLY A 149 5.84 27.81 -11.24
N ARG A 150 4.61 27.77 -11.80
CA ARG A 150 3.42 27.44 -11.03
C ARG A 150 3.41 25.98 -10.64
N ASN A 151 3.01 25.72 -9.39
CA ASN A 151 2.85 24.36 -8.91
C ASN A 151 1.52 23.78 -9.37
N TYR A 152 1.54 22.53 -9.79
CA TYR A 152 0.37 21.72 -10.08
C TYR A 152 0.55 20.31 -9.56
N THR A 153 -0.54 19.57 -9.45
CA THR A 153 -0.52 18.16 -9.10
C THR A 153 -0.66 17.35 -10.38
N ASP A 154 0.28 16.44 -10.60
CA ASP A 154 0.19 15.42 -11.64
C ASP A 154 -0.19 14.08 -11.01
N SER A 155 -0.85 13.21 -11.76
CA SER A 155 -1.27 11.90 -11.25
C SER A 155 -0.87 10.78 -12.19
N VAL A 156 -0.48 9.66 -11.61
CA VAL A 156 -0.23 8.41 -12.34
C VAL A 156 -0.82 7.25 -11.55
N CYS A 157 -1.43 6.31 -12.25
CA CYS A 157 -2.05 5.16 -11.65
C CYS A 157 -1.39 3.85 -12.09
N TYR A 158 -1.11 2.98 -11.13
CA TYR A 158 -0.62 1.63 -11.37
C TYR A 158 -1.57 0.60 -10.75
N LEU A 159 -1.75 -0.50 -11.44
CA LEU A 159 -2.52 -1.65 -10.99
C LEU A 159 -1.61 -2.87 -10.94
N THR A 160 -1.33 -3.34 -9.75
CA THR A 160 -0.52 -4.53 -9.50
C THR A 160 -1.44 -5.72 -9.21
N ILE A 161 -1.29 -6.79 -9.97
CA ILE A 161 -2.01 -8.04 -9.78
C ILE A 161 -1.03 -9.03 -9.19
N THR A 162 -1.29 -9.48 -7.96
CA THR A 162 -0.42 -10.39 -7.22
C THR A 162 -1.10 -11.73 -7.01
N GLN A 163 -0.41 -12.81 -7.32
CA GLN A 163 -0.83 -14.16 -6.98
C GLN A 163 -0.23 -14.58 -5.64
N GLU A 164 -1.08 -15.06 -4.74
CA GLU A 164 -0.70 -15.56 -3.42
C GLU A 164 0.22 -16.78 -3.50
N ALA A 165 1.30 -16.76 -2.73
CA ALA A 165 2.15 -17.93 -2.55
C ALA A 165 1.48 -18.95 -1.62
N LYS A 166 1.62 -20.23 -1.94
CA LYS A 166 1.29 -21.28 -0.97
C LYS A 166 2.33 -21.25 0.14
N LYS A 167 1.91 -21.06 1.38
CA LYS A 167 2.75 -21.24 2.57
C LYS A 167 3.18 -22.72 2.65
N SER A 168 4.28 -23.07 1.98
CA SER A 168 4.87 -24.41 2.03
C SER A 168 6.31 -24.32 2.53
N ARG A 169 6.75 -25.33 3.30
CA ARG A 169 8.16 -25.41 3.74
C ARG A 169 9.15 -25.65 2.59
N LEU A 170 8.66 -26.17 1.49
CA LEU A 170 9.45 -26.45 0.28
C LEU A 170 8.91 -25.58 -0.84
N PHE A 171 9.73 -24.68 -1.34
CA PHE A 171 9.42 -23.87 -2.50
C PHE A 171 9.40 -24.78 -3.72
N SER A 172 8.23 -25.00 -4.30
CA SER A 172 8.10 -25.69 -5.59
C SER A 172 7.36 -24.77 -6.56
N PHE A 173 7.99 -24.53 -7.71
CA PHE A 173 7.37 -23.78 -8.79
C PHE A 173 6.20 -24.57 -9.36
N ASP A 174 5.00 -23.99 -9.32
CA ASP A 174 3.77 -24.60 -9.85
C ASP A 174 3.47 -24.07 -11.26
N ASN A 175 3.87 -24.83 -12.28
CA ASN A 175 3.65 -24.49 -13.69
C ASN A 175 2.17 -24.23 -14.03
N LYS A 176 1.23 -24.93 -13.36
CA LYS A 176 -0.20 -24.75 -13.63
C LYS A 176 -0.67 -23.39 -13.11
N LYS A 177 -0.30 -23.04 -11.88
CA LYS A 177 -0.59 -21.73 -11.31
C LYS A 177 0.04 -20.59 -12.12
N TRP A 178 1.27 -20.78 -12.57
CA TRP A 178 1.97 -19.82 -13.41
C TRP A 178 1.22 -19.54 -14.73
N ARG A 179 0.78 -20.59 -15.41
CA ARG A 179 -0.01 -20.46 -16.66
C ARG A 179 -1.36 -19.79 -16.41
N ASP A 180 -2.05 -20.16 -15.32
CA ASP A 180 -3.30 -19.54 -14.90
C ASP A 180 -3.13 -18.03 -14.63
N PHE A 181 -2.04 -17.67 -13.94
CA PHE A 181 -1.69 -16.27 -13.71
C PHE A 181 -1.55 -15.48 -15.02
N LEU A 182 -0.75 -15.99 -15.96
CA LEU A 182 -0.55 -15.33 -17.27
C LEU A 182 -1.86 -15.16 -18.06
N VAL A 183 -2.75 -16.14 -17.98
CA VAL A 183 -4.07 -16.06 -18.62
C VAL A 183 -4.93 -15.00 -17.93
N LYS A 184 -4.96 -14.97 -16.60
CA LYS A 184 -5.80 -14.04 -15.84
C LYS A 184 -5.36 -12.61 -15.98
N ILE A 185 -4.07 -12.31 -15.93
CA ILE A 185 -3.59 -10.93 -16.13
C ILE A 185 -3.94 -10.39 -17.52
N ARG A 186 -3.88 -11.23 -18.56
CA ARG A 186 -4.30 -10.86 -19.91
C ARG A 186 -5.80 -10.59 -19.96
N LYS A 187 -6.63 -11.45 -19.37
CA LYS A 187 -8.07 -11.21 -19.28
C LYS A 187 -8.41 -9.89 -18.59
N VAL A 188 -7.68 -9.54 -17.52
CA VAL A 188 -7.84 -8.24 -16.85
C VAL A 188 -7.48 -7.10 -17.79
N HIS A 189 -6.36 -7.22 -18.51
CA HIS A 189 -5.95 -6.21 -19.50
C HIS A 189 -7.01 -6.02 -20.59
N ASP A 190 -7.52 -7.13 -21.14
CA ASP A 190 -8.54 -7.10 -22.20
C ASP A 190 -9.84 -6.46 -21.69
N GLN A 191 -10.28 -6.80 -20.47
CA GLN A 191 -11.46 -6.18 -19.85
C GLN A 191 -11.28 -4.68 -19.61
N LEU A 192 -10.09 -4.22 -19.22
CA LEU A 192 -9.80 -2.79 -19.12
C LEU A 192 -9.88 -2.11 -20.48
N HIS A 193 -9.29 -2.72 -21.50
CA HIS A 193 -9.30 -2.19 -22.86
C HIS A 193 -10.74 -2.14 -23.45
N ASP A 194 -11.53 -3.18 -23.24
CA ASP A 194 -12.93 -3.25 -23.71
C ASP A 194 -13.80 -2.19 -23.01
N ALA A 195 -13.47 -1.81 -21.79
CA ALA A 195 -14.10 -0.71 -21.07
C ALA A 195 -13.55 0.68 -21.44
N GLY A 196 -12.67 0.78 -22.43
CA GLY A 196 -12.06 2.04 -22.86
C GLY A 196 -10.98 2.59 -21.95
N VAL A 197 -10.53 1.81 -20.96
CA VAL A 197 -9.46 2.21 -20.05
C VAL A 197 -8.10 1.97 -20.70
N GLN A 198 -7.29 3.01 -20.80
CA GLN A 198 -5.92 2.88 -21.26
C GLN A 198 -5.12 2.06 -20.24
N ALA A 199 -4.62 0.92 -20.63
CA ALA A 199 -3.84 0.02 -19.79
C ALA A 199 -2.65 -0.53 -20.55
N LYS A 200 -1.46 -0.47 -19.93
CA LYS A 200 -0.22 -0.99 -20.50
C LYS A 200 0.54 -1.79 -19.46
N PHE A 201 0.91 -3.04 -19.77
CA PHE A 201 1.85 -3.79 -18.93
C PHE A 201 3.20 -3.09 -18.89
N LEU A 202 3.80 -3.03 -17.73
CA LEU A 202 5.20 -2.63 -17.59
C LEU A 202 6.09 -3.80 -18.02
N ASN A 203 7.12 -3.49 -18.81
CA ASN A 203 8.21 -4.42 -19.11
C ASN A 203 9.17 -4.52 -17.91
N LYS A 204 10.22 -5.35 -18.02
CA LYS A 204 11.20 -5.53 -16.93
C LYS A 204 11.85 -4.23 -16.48
N ALA A 205 12.25 -3.39 -17.42
CA ALA A 205 12.93 -2.12 -17.11
C ALA A 205 11.96 -1.12 -16.46
N GLU A 206 10.77 -0.96 -17.01
CA GLU A 206 9.73 -0.08 -16.49
C GLU A 206 9.25 -0.51 -15.10
N ALA A 207 9.10 -1.83 -14.86
CA ALA A 207 8.72 -2.37 -13.56
C ALA A 207 9.81 -2.14 -12.51
N SER A 208 11.09 -2.32 -12.87
CA SER A 208 12.21 -2.03 -11.98
C SER A 208 12.29 -0.53 -11.68
N GLU A 209 12.15 0.32 -12.69
CA GLU A 209 12.13 1.77 -12.52
C GLU A 209 10.99 2.22 -11.59
N TYR A 210 9.80 1.67 -11.74
CA TYR A 210 8.67 1.99 -10.87
C TYR A 210 8.96 1.63 -9.41
N VAL A 211 9.51 0.44 -9.18
CA VAL A 211 9.91 0.01 -7.83
C VAL A 211 10.99 0.94 -7.25
N ASP A 212 11.99 1.32 -8.03
CA ASP A 212 13.06 2.24 -7.62
C ASP A 212 12.52 3.62 -7.26
N ARG A 213 11.58 4.15 -8.05
CA ARG A 213 10.88 5.42 -7.79
C ARG A 213 10.08 5.37 -6.50
N TYR A 214 9.40 4.26 -6.25
CA TYR A 214 8.65 4.05 -5.01
C TYR A 214 9.59 4.02 -3.80
N PHE A 215 10.69 3.29 -3.88
CA PHE A 215 11.70 3.24 -2.80
C PHE A 215 12.35 4.59 -2.51
N ALA A 216 12.53 5.43 -3.52
CA ALA A 216 13.08 6.76 -3.35
C ALA A 216 12.02 7.82 -3.03
N MET A 217 10.72 7.48 -3.09
CA MET A 217 9.61 8.45 -3.07
C MET A 217 9.82 9.61 -4.04
N ASN A 218 10.40 9.32 -5.21
CA ASN A 218 10.75 10.31 -6.21
C ASN A 218 10.13 9.94 -7.57
N PHE A 219 9.06 10.63 -7.91
CA PHE A 219 8.33 10.47 -9.16
C PHE A 219 8.50 11.66 -10.10
N LYS A 220 9.37 12.63 -9.74
CA LYS A 220 9.62 13.85 -10.53
C LYS A 220 10.84 13.70 -11.42
N ASP A 221 11.95 13.26 -10.83
CA ASP A 221 13.26 13.31 -11.48
C ASP A 221 13.41 12.20 -12.52
N ARG A 222 14.19 12.50 -13.56
CA ARG A 222 14.50 11.56 -14.64
C ARG A 222 15.38 10.40 -14.14
N ILE A 223 16.31 10.71 -13.24
CA ILE A 223 17.22 9.72 -12.65
C ILE A 223 16.93 9.64 -11.16
N VAL A 224 16.62 8.45 -10.69
CA VAL A 224 16.31 8.18 -9.29
C VAL A 224 17.41 7.33 -8.69
N SER A 225 17.95 7.76 -7.57
CA SER A 225 18.87 6.97 -6.76
C SER A 225 18.17 6.50 -5.50
N MET A 226 18.29 5.20 -5.20
CA MET A 226 17.77 4.67 -3.93
C MET A 226 18.53 5.29 -2.77
N THR A 227 17.78 5.75 -1.77
CA THR A 227 18.33 6.26 -0.50
C THR A 227 18.04 5.28 0.63
N ASN A 228 18.90 5.29 1.64
CA ASN A 228 18.61 4.59 2.89
C ASN A 228 17.42 5.26 3.56
N PHE A 229 16.55 4.47 4.18
CA PHE A 229 15.47 4.99 5.01
C PHE A 229 15.64 4.59 6.48
N LYS A 230 15.14 5.43 7.34
CA LYS A 230 15.10 5.26 8.78
C LYS A 230 13.66 5.46 9.24
N ALA A 231 13.12 4.49 9.95
CA ALA A 231 11.81 4.60 10.56
C ALA A 231 11.94 4.98 12.03
N ASP A 232 11.05 5.83 12.48
CA ASP A 232 10.69 6.03 13.87
C ASP A 232 9.23 5.57 14.10
N ASP A 233 8.68 5.77 15.31
CA ASP A 233 7.34 5.30 15.65
C ASP A 233 6.22 6.02 14.87
N GLU A 234 6.49 7.18 14.27
CA GLU A 234 5.49 7.99 13.61
C GLU A 234 5.75 8.22 12.13
N THR A 235 6.99 8.09 11.67
CA THR A 235 7.39 8.44 10.30
C THR A 235 8.48 7.53 9.74
N VAL A 236 8.59 7.54 8.41
CA VAL A 236 9.68 6.93 7.68
C VAL A 236 10.46 8.03 6.97
N SER A 237 11.72 8.23 7.34
CA SER A 237 12.60 9.21 6.72
C SER A 237 13.47 8.58 5.65
N MET A 238 13.57 9.21 4.49
CA MET A 238 14.43 8.77 3.38
C MET A 238 15.00 9.98 2.64
N GLY A 239 16.33 10.07 2.64
CA GLY A 239 17.02 11.20 2.02
C GLY A 239 16.57 12.53 2.63
N ASP A 240 16.08 13.42 1.79
CA ASP A 240 15.54 14.74 2.12
C ASP A 240 14.02 14.73 2.41
N LYS A 241 13.40 13.56 2.53
CA LYS A 241 11.95 13.41 2.69
C LYS A 241 11.58 12.71 3.99
N ARG A 242 10.41 13.07 4.50
CA ARG A 242 9.72 12.37 5.58
C ARG A 242 8.37 11.88 5.06
N CYS A 243 8.10 10.60 5.28
CA CYS A 243 6.84 9.97 4.90
C CYS A 243 6.06 9.57 6.14
N LYS A 244 4.75 9.76 6.10
CA LYS A 244 3.82 9.25 7.10
C LYS A 244 2.76 8.41 6.41
N VAL A 245 2.46 7.26 6.99
CA VAL A 245 1.40 6.37 6.51
C VAL A 245 0.15 6.60 7.36
N TYR A 246 -0.96 6.89 6.69
CA TYR A 246 -2.28 7.01 7.30
C TYR A 246 -3.13 5.84 6.82
N SER A 247 -3.53 4.97 7.73
CA SER A 247 -4.42 3.86 7.38
C SER A 247 -5.88 4.31 7.47
N LEU A 248 -6.71 3.91 6.51
CA LEU A 248 -8.17 4.03 6.59
C LEU A 248 -8.79 2.81 7.28
N VAL A 249 -7.97 1.82 7.59
CA VAL A 249 -8.35 0.55 8.18
C VAL A 249 -7.47 0.32 9.39
N ASP A 250 -8.05 0.56 10.54
CA ASP A 250 -7.45 0.24 11.84
C ASP A 250 -8.55 -0.33 12.74
N VAL A 251 -8.16 -1.17 13.69
CA VAL A 251 -9.07 -1.73 14.71
C VAL A 251 -9.78 -0.60 15.45
N ASP A 252 -9.10 0.53 15.68
CA ASP A 252 -9.63 1.70 16.34
C ASP A 252 -10.40 2.65 15.40
N CYS A 253 -10.28 2.47 14.09
CA CYS A 253 -10.90 3.30 13.06
C CYS A 253 -12.10 2.62 12.37
N ALA A 254 -12.74 1.67 13.00
CA ALA A 254 -13.84 0.86 12.46
C ALA A 254 -15.12 1.63 12.05
N ALA A 255 -15.04 2.94 11.91
CA ALA A 255 -16.17 3.77 11.52
C ALA A 255 -16.06 4.18 10.03
N LEU A 256 -16.35 3.24 9.16
CA LEU A 256 -16.79 3.58 7.80
C LEU A 256 -18.28 3.95 7.86
N PRO A 257 -18.75 4.91 7.02
CA PRO A 257 -20.16 5.23 6.95
C PRO A 257 -20.98 4.00 6.54
N SER A 258 -22.19 3.88 7.07
CA SER A 258 -23.10 2.76 6.78
C SER A 258 -23.49 2.66 5.29
N LEU A 259 -23.38 3.76 4.55
CA LEU A 259 -23.59 3.82 3.12
C LEU A 259 -22.39 4.53 2.47
N ILE A 260 -21.65 3.79 1.64
CA ILE A 260 -20.54 4.31 0.86
C ILE A 260 -21.01 4.45 -0.58
N ARG A 261 -20.91 5.67 -1.12
CA ARG A 261 -21.18 5.98 -2.53
C ARG A 261 -19.85 6.14 -3.29
N PRO A 262 -19.82 5.87 -4.60
CA PRO A 262 -18.60 6.02 -5.39
C PRO A 262 -18.18 7.47 -5.63
N TYR A 263 -19.05 8.43 -5.37
CA TYR A 263 -18.82 9.86 -5.55
C TYR A 263 -19.47 10.69 -4.43
N THR A 264 -19.08 11.93 -4.33
CA THR A 264 -19.72 12.97 -3.52
C THR A 264 -19.95 14.21 -4.37
N ASN A 265 -20.79 15.15 -3.92
CA ASN A 265 -21.02 16.40 -4.62
C ASN A 265 -20.26 17.55 -3.96
N ILE A 266 -19.68 18.41 -4.77
CA ILE A 266 -19.16 19.72 -4.36
C ILE A 266 -19.98 20.80 -5.03
N GLU A 267 -20.24 21.88 -4.29
CA GLU A 267 -20.92 23.04 -4.84
C GLU A 267 -19.93 23.94 -5.59
N VAL A 268 -20.23 24.21 -6.85
CA VAL A 268 -19.43 25.07 -7.71
C VAL A 268 -20.37 26.04 -8.43
N ASN A 269 -20.29 27.34 -8.10
CA ASN A 269 -21.15 28.37 -8.72
C ASN A 269 -22.66 28.03 -8.64
N ASN A 270 -23.12 27.60 -7.46
CA ASN A 270 -24.50 27.18 -7.22
C ASN A 270 -24.94 25.93 -8.02
N THR A 271 -24.01 25.13 -8.49
CA THR A 271 -24.26 23.86 -9.18
C THR A 271 -23.54 22.74 -8.46
N ASP A 272 -24.28 21.67 -8.17
CA ASP A 272 -23.71 20.46 -7.62
C ASP A 272 -22.90 19.72 -8.69
N MET A 273 -21.62 19.48 -8.41
CA MET A 273 -20.73 18.78 -9.30
C MET A 273 -20.24 17.49 -8.63
N PRO A 274 -20.41 16.32 -9.27
CA PRO A 274 -19.88 15.07 -8.73
C PRO A 274 -18.36 15.05 -8.79
N VAL A 275 -17.76 14.57 -7.73
CA VAL A 275 -16.32 14.31 -7.61
C VAL A 275 -16.11 13.00 -6.88
N ASP A 276 -14.93 12.43 -6.99
CA ASP A 276 -14.56 11.23 -6.22
C ASP A 276 -14.81 11.43 -4.73
N LEU A 277 -15.25 10.38 -4.06
CA LEU A 277 -15.42 10.40 -2.60
C LEU A 277 -14.16 10.86 -1.87
N LEU A 278 -13.00 10.50 -2.41
CA LEU A 278 -11.68 10.78 -1.83
C LEU A 278 -10.93 11.90 -2.58
N ALA A 279 -11.63 12.78 -3.29
CA ALA A 279 -11.03 13.84 -4.10
C ALA A 279 -10.03 14.75 -3.33
N ALA A 280 -10.15 14.85 -2.01
CA ALA A 280 -9.25 15.66 -1.18
C ALA A 280 -7.81 15.12 -1.11
N ILE A 281 -7.56 13.90 -1.58
CA ILE A 281 -6.23 13.27 -1.55
C ILE A 281 -5.24 13.99 -2.49
N ASP A 282 -5.70 14.52 -3.60
CA ASP A 282 -4.83 15.16 -4.60
C ASP A 282 -4.41 16.59 -4.23
N SER A 283 -4.96 17.14 -3.17
CA SER A 283 -4.74 18.52 -2.74
C SER A 283 -4.18 18.66 -1.32
N ILE A 284 -3.50 17.63 -0.81
CA ILE A 284 -2.89 17.66 0.52
C ILE A 284 -1.82 18.76 0.58
N PRO A 285 -1.93 19.72 1.52
CA PRO A 285 -1.01 20.84 1.60
C PRO A 285 0.41 20.38 1.92
N SER A 286 1.40 21.03 1.31
CA SER A 286 2.84 20.77 1.54
C SER A 286 3.34 19.37 1.16
N ALA A 287 2.50 18.48 0.67
CA ALA A 287 2.91 17.19 0.17
C ALA A 287 3.68 17.34 -1.15
N GLU A 288 4.81 16.63 -1.30
CA GLU A 288 5.52 16.50 -2.56
C GLU A 288 5.02 15.32 -3.38
N ALA A 289 4.71 14.24 -2.70
CA ALA A 289 4.08 13.07 -3.29
C ALA A 289 3.09 12.45 -2.29
N VAL A 290 1.99 11.96 -2.82
CA VAL A 290 0.98 11.21 -2.08
C VAL A 290 0.71 9.93 -2.84
N ILE A 291 0.80 8.80 -2.16
CA ILE A 291 0.46 7.49 -2.75
C ILE A 291 -0.76 6.96 -2.02
N TYR A 292 -1.84 6.75 -2.73
CA TYR A 292 -3.02 6.07 -2.22
C TYR A 292 -2.98 4.60 -2.60
N ASN A 293 -2.71 3.75 -1.63
CA ASN A 293 -2.69 2.30 -1.78
C ASN A 293 -4.06 1.72 -1.51
N GLN A 294 -4.58 0.97 -2.46
CA GLN A 294 -5.92 0.36 -2.44
C GLN A 294 -5.75 -1.13 -2.73
N ILE A 295 -5.82 -1.95 -1.69
CA ILE A 295 -5.53 -3.37 -1.80
C ILE A 295 -6.79 -4.17 -1.53
N VAL A 296 -7.13 -5.05 -2.46
CA VAL A 296 -8.26 -5.97 -2.37
C VAL A 296 -7.74 -7.40 -2.49
N PHE A 297 -7.89 -8.18 -1.44
CA PHE A 297 -7.53 -9.59 -1.40
C PHE A 297 -8.78 -10.44 -1.68
N LEU A 298 -8.63 -11.44 -2.52
CA LEU A 298 -9.71 -12.31 -2.96
C LEU A 298 -9.64 -13.67 -2.25
N PRO A 299 -10.37 -13.83 -1.13
CA PRO A 299 -10.33 -15.06 -0.33
C PRO A 299 -11.20 -16.16 -0.93
N ASN A 300 -11.07 -17.36 -0.37
CA ASN A 300 -11.99 -18.46 -0.65
C ASN A 300 -13.37 -18.16 -0.08
N GLN A 301 -14.36 -17.94 -0.96
CA GLN A 301 -15.72 -17.53 -0.59
C GLN A 301 -16.42 -18.54 0.31
N LYS A 302 -16.24 -19.84 0.05
CA LYS A 302 -16.87 -20.90 0.87
C LYS A 302 -16.33 -20.90 2.29
N ARG A 303 -15.02 -20.69 2.44
CA ARG A 303 -14.36 -20.58 3.75
C ARG A 303 -14.87 -19.37 4.52
N GLU A 304 -14.95 -18.21 3.87
CA GLU A 304 -15.38 -16.97 4.53
C GLU A 304 -16.86 -17.03 4.95
N LEU A 305 -17.74 -17.57 4.11
CA LEU A 305 -19.13 -17.79 4.48
C LEU A 305 -19.27 -18.73 5.68
N ALA A 306 -18.48 -19.82 5.73
CA ALA A 306 -18.48 -20.73 6.88
C ALA A 306 -17.95 -20.05 8.16
N LEU A 307 -16.97 -19.15 8.04
CA LEU A 307 -16.46 -18.34 9.17
C LEU A 307 -17.53 -17.35 9.66
N LEU A 308 -18.27 -16.70 8.77
CA LEU A 308 -19.40 -15.83 9.13
C LEU A 308 -20.51 -16.61 9.83
N ASP A 309 -20.86 -17.82 9.36
CA ASP A 309 -21.81 -18.69 10.04
C ASP A 309 -21.37 -19.07 11.46
N LYS A 310 -20.10 -19.43 11.60
CA LYS A 310 -19.50 -19.73 12.90
C LYS A 310 -19.55 -18.52 13.84
N LYS A 311 -19.24 -17.33 13.33
CA LYS A 311 -19.31 -16.06 14.08
C LYS A 311 -20.75 -15.75 14.49
N LYS A 312 -21.71 -15.88 13.57
CA LYS A 312 -23.15 -15.72 13.84
C LYS A 312 -23.63 -16.61 14.97
N ASN A 313 -23.30 -17.91 14.90
CA ASN A 313 -23.69 -18.88 15.92
C ASN A 313 -23.07 -18.58 17.29
N ARG A 314 -21.81 -18.10 17.31
CA ARG A 314 -21.15 -17.67 18.54
C ARG A 314 -21.82 -16.45 19.18
N HIS A 315 -22.23 -15.45 18.41
CA HIS A 315 -22.99 -14.30 18.91
C HIS A 315 -24.39 -14.71 19.37
N ALA A 316 -25.05 -15.61 18.66
CA ALA A 316 -26.38 -16.11 19.05
C ALA A 316 -26.36 -16.90 20.35
N SER A 317 -25.24 -17.54 20.73
CA SER A 317 -25.13 -18.32 21.97
C SER A 317 -25.05 -17.47 23.24
N ILE A 318 -24.75 -16.17 23.14
CA ILE A 318 -24.68 -15.24 24.28
C ILE A 318 -25.60 -14.06 23.97
N PRO A 319 -26.90 -14.15 24.27
CA PRO A 319 -27.87 -13.13 23.90
C PRO A 319 -27.68 -11.86 24.74
N ASN A 320 -27.22 -10.80 24.09
CA ASN A 320 -27.27 -9.43 24.56
C ASN A 320 -27.61 -8.51 23.37
N PRO A 321 -28.00 -7.24 23.56
CA PRO A 321 -28.39 -6.37 22.47
C PRO A 321 -27.33 -6.24 21.39
N SER A 322 -26.05 -6.12 21.75
CA SER A 322 -24.92 -5.99 20.79
C SER A 322 -24.74 -7.27 19.95
N ASN A 323 -24.84 -8.45 20.59
CA ASN A 323 -24.76 -9.72 19.89
C ASN A 323 -25.95 -9.96 18.97
N GLN A 324 -27.15 -9.53 19.37
CA GLN A 324 -28.33 -9.61 18.52
C GLN A 324 -28.18 -8.77 17.26
N MET A 325 -27.70 -7.51 17.39
CA MET A 325 -27.37 -6.66 16.23
C MET A 325 -26.33 -7.32 15.32
N ALA A 326 -25.24 -7.87 15.88
CA ALA A 326 -24.23 -8.58 15.10
C ALA A 326 -24.79 -9.78 14.32
N VAL A 327 -25.73 -10.55 14.91
CA VAL A 327 -26.43 -11.66 14.24
C VAL A 327 -27.27 -11.14 13.07
N GLU A 328 -28.00 -10.05 13.26
CA GLU A 328 -28.83 -9.43 12.22
C GLU A 328 -27.98 -8.90 11.07
N ASP A 329 -26.88 -8.21 11.37
CA ASP A 329 -25.97 -7.68 10.36
C ASP A 329 -25.33 -8.80 9.53
N ILE A 330 -24.87 -9.89 10.18
CA ILE A 330 -24.33 -11.04 9.46
C ILE A 330 -25.41 -11.67 8.56
N LYS A 331 -26.65 -11.79 9.02
CA LYS A 331 -27.75 -12.30 8.19
C LYS A 331 -28.00 -11.43 6.97
N ARG A 332 -28.03 -10.09 7.14
CA ARG A 332 -28.20 -9.14 6.03
C ARG A 332 -27.09 -9.31 4.98
N VAL A 333 -25.83 -9.39 5.42
CA VAL A 333 -24.70 -9.61 4.51
C VAL A 333 -24.85 -10.93 3.76
N GLN A 334 -25.22 -12.02 4.44
CA GLN A 334 -25.45 -13.33 3.81
C GLN A 334 -26.62 -13.30 2.81
N GLU A 335 -27.69 -12.58 3.10
CA GLU A 335 -28.83 -12.40 2.20
C GLU A 335 -28.43 -11.62 0.93
N VAL A 336 -27.67 -10.54 1.07
CA VAL A 336 -27.16 -9.75 -0.06
C VAL A 336 -26.25 -10.60 -0.96
N ILE A 337 -25.35 -11.38 -0.34
CA ILE A 337 -24.48 -12.29 -1.09
C ILE A 337 -25.30 -13.32 -1.88
N ALA A 338 -26.32 -13.90 -1.25
CA ALA A 338 -27.14 -14.93 -1.86
C ALA A 338 -28.02 -14.39 -2.99
N ARG A 339 -28.58 -13.18 -2.85
CA ARG A 339 -29.50 -12.58 -3.84
C ARG A 339 -28.75 -11.94 -5.01
N GLU A 340 -27.62 -11.27 -4.74
CA GLU A 340 -26.93 -10.43 -5.69
C GLU A 340 -25.61 -11.03 -6.18
N SER A 341 -25.28 -12.25 -5.75
CA SER A 341 -24.02 -12.94 -6.08
C SER A 341 -22.76 -12.11 -5.78
N LYS A 342 -22.84 -11.25 -4.76
CA LYS A 342 -21.70 -10.42 -4.34
C LYS A 342 -20.62 -11.26 -3.70
N GLN A 343 -19.37 -10.80 -3.84
CA GLN A 343 -18.20 -11.47 -3.26
C GLN A 343 -17.75 -10.77 -1.98
N LEU A 344 -17.32 -11.58 -1.01
CA LEU A 344 -16.58 -11.10 0.15
C LEU A 344 -15.12 -10.88 -0.24
N VAL A 345 -14.56 -9.78 0.22
CA VAL A 345 -13.15 -9.43 0.00
C VAL A 345 -12.54 -8.93 1.30
N TYR A 346 -11.25 -9.15 1.47
CA TYR A 346 -10.48 -8.42 2.47
C TYR A 346 -9.84 -7.20 1.81
N THR A 347 -9.82 -6.10 2.53
CA THR A 347 -9.28 -4.84 1.98
C THR A 347 -8.32 -4.18 2.95
N HIS A 348 -7.39 -3.42 2.37
CA HIS A 348 -6.56 -2.46 3.08
C HIS A 348 -6.44 -1.18 2.25
N PHE A 349 -6.60 -0.03 2.91
CA PHE A 349 -6.45 1.27 2.30
C PHE A 349 -5.53 2.13 3.16
N ASN A 350 -4.49 2.68 2.56
CA ASN A 350 -3.62 3.63 3.24
C ASN A 350 -3.11 4.72 2.30
N LEU A 351 -2.75 5.85 2.90
CA LEU A 351 -2.13 6.99 2.25
C LEU A 351 -0.70 7.11 2.75
N ILE A 352 0.26 7.12 1.85
CA ILE A 352 1.64 7.50 2.14
C ILE A 352 1.83 8.94 1.69
N VAL A 353 2.03 9.85 2.64
CA VAL A 353 2.26 11.27 2.37
C VAL A 353 3.73 11.59 2.57
N ALA A 354 4.40 12.00 1.51
CA ALA A 354 5.80 12.40 1.53
C ALA A 354 5.92 13.93 1.50
N VAL A 355 6.68 14.48 2.45
CA VAL A 355 6.98 15.91 2.56
C VAL A 355 8.49 16.15 2.64
N PRO A 356 9.00 17.34 2.27
CA PRO A 356 10.40 17.69 2.51
C PRO A 356 10.76 17.63 4.00
N THR A 357 11.99 17.24 4.32
CA THR A 357 12.50 17.25 5.69
C THR A 357 12.40 18.66 6.27
N GLY A 358 11.86 18.77 7.49
CA GLY A 358 11.60 20.07 8.13
C GLY A 358 10.19 20.63 7.91
N THR A 359 9.39 20.02 7.02
CA THR A 359 7.98 20.39 6.85
C THR A 359 7.13 19.79 7.98
N ASP A 360 6.16 20.58 8.45
CA ASP A 360 5.22 20.15 9.47
C ASP A 360 4.16 19.21 8.88
N LEU A 361 4.23 17.94 9.24
CA LEU A 361 3.24 16.93 8.88
C LEU A 361 1.87 17.13 9.52
N GLN A 362 1.78 17.93 10.60
CA GLN A 362 0.51 18.18 11.25
C GLN A 362 -0.50 18.87 10.33
N LYS A 363 -0.02 19.71 9.40
CA LYS A 363 -0.89 20.35 8.39
C LYS A 363 -1.53 19.33 7.47
N CYS A 364 -0.77 18.30 7.05
CA CYS A 364 -1.29 17.18 6.24
C CYS A 364 -2.32 16.38 7.04
N THR A 365 -1.99 16.06 8.30
CA THR A 365 -2.88 15.33 9.22
C THR A 365 -4.21 16.07 9.39
N ASN A 366 -4.17 17.35 9.74
CA ASN A 366 -5.38 18.17 9.94
C ASN A 366 -6.23 18.26 8.65
N HIS A 367 -5.58 18.39 7.48
CA HIS A 367 -6.29 18.40 6.20
C HIS A 367 -7.05 17.10 5.97
N LEU A 368 -6.36 15.96 6.13
CA LEU A 368 -6.95 14.63 5.95
C LEU A 368 -8.08 14.38 6.95
N GLU A 369 -7.88 14.68 8.22
CA GLU A 369 -8.91 14.53 9.25
C GLU A 369 -10.17 15.33 8.94
N ASN A 370 -10.00 16.59 8.54
CA ASN A 370 -11.13 17.45 8.20
C ASN A 370 -11.85 16.96 6.93
N ALA A 371 -11.10 16.53 5.92
CA ALA A 371 -11.67 16.06 4.66
C ALA A 371 -12.42 14.74 4.84
N PHE A 372 -11.78 13.75 5.45
CA PHE A 372 -12.37 12.43 5.65
C PHE A 372 -13.45 12.42 6.74
N GLY A 373 -13.27 13.22 7.80
CA GLY A 373 -14.26 13.35 8.87
C GLY A 373 -15.61 13.88 8.38
N ARG A 374 -15.63 14.78 7.38
CA ARG A 374 -16.88 15.25 6.74
C ARG A 374 -17.64 14.12 6.04
N MET A 375 -16.94 13.07 5.61
CA MET A 375 -17.50 11.89 4.95
C MET A 375 -17.81 10.76 5.94
N GLY A 376 -17.58 10.97 7.23
CA GLY A 376 -17.72 9.92 8.25
C GLY A 376 -16.63 8.85 8.21
N ILE A 377 -15.50 9.15 7.56
CA ILE A 377 -14.34 8.25 7.49
C ILE A 377 -13.30 8.72 8.50
N HIS A 378 -12.85 7.83 9.35
CA HIS A 378 -11.78 8.12 10.30
C HIS A 378 -10.46 7.52 9.80
N ILE A 379 -9.41 8.34 9.80
CA ILE A 379 -8.06 7.90 9.48
C ILE A 379 -7.29 7.54 10.75
N SER A 380 -6.51 6.47 10.72
CA SER A 380 -5.59 6.16 11.80
C SER A 380 -4.40 7.12 11.80
N LYS A 381 -4.27 7.90 12.88
CA LYS A 381 -3.14 8.81 13.12
C LYS A 381 -1.98 8.12 13.81
N ARG A 382 -2.25 7.03 14.52
CA ARG A 382 -1.35 6.36 15.45
C ARG A 382 -0.93 4.99 14.90
N ALA A 383 -0.52 4.94 13.65
CA ALA A 383 0.07 3.73 13.13
C ALA A 383 1.48 3.59 13.72
N TYR A 384 1.64 2.84 14.79
CA TYR A 384 2.97 2.53 15.38
C TYR A 384 3.77 1.58 14.49
N ASN A 385 3.12 0.90 13.56
CA ASN A 385 3.72 0.00 12.57
C ASN A 385 4.03 0.70 11.24
N GLN A 386 4.44 1.97 11.27
CA GLN A 386 4.72 2.81 10.09
C GLN A 386 5.62 2.11 9.06
N LEU A 387 6.71 1.51 9.52
CA LEU A 387 7.64 0.80 8.64
C LEU A 387 6.99 -0.44 8.01
N GLU A 388 6.21 -1.19 8.76
CA GLU A 388 5.53 -2.40 8.29
C GLU A 388 4.49 -2.03 7.22
N LEU A 389 3.63 -1.06 7.49
CA LEU A 389 2.65 -0.56 6.53
C LEU A 389 3.32 -0.01 5.27
N PHE A 390 4.39 0.77 5.44
CA PHE A 390 5.16 1.33 4.34
C PHE A 390 5.72 0.22 3.44
N VAL A 391 6.41 -0.77 4.02
CA VAL A 391 7.04 -1.88 3.29
C VAL A 391 6.00 -2.79 2.64
N ASN A 392 4.89 -3.09 3.32
CA ASN A 392 3.85 -3.95 2.79
C ASN A 392 2.98 -3.26 1.72
N SER A 393 3.09 -1.94 1.59
CA SER A 393 2.47 -1.18 0.49
C SER A 393 3.32 -1.14 -0.78
N PHE A 394 4.50 -1.75 -0.80
CA PHE A 394 5.28 -1.88 -2.04
C PHE A 394 4.57 -2.77 -3.07
N PRO A 395 4.74 -2.47 -4.37
CA PRO A 395 4.15 -3.28 -5.43
C PRO A 395 4.49 -4.76 -5.27
N GLY A 396 3.48 -5.62 -5.26
CA GLY A 396 3.66 -7.07 -5.10
C GLY A 396 3.93 -7.58 -3.69
N ASN A 397 4.09 -6.72 -2.68
CA ASN A 397 4.38 -7.12 -1.29
C ASN A 397 3.16 -7.06 -0.36
N CYS A 398 1.97 -6.87 -0.89
CA CYS A 398 0.74 -6.68 -0.11
C CYS A 398 0.38 -7.86 0.81
N TYR A 399 0.79 -9.09 0.49
CA TYR A 399 0.55 -10.25 1.35
C TYR A 399 1.36 -10.24 2.66
N GLY A 400 2.32 -9.32 2.81
CA GLY A 400 2.99 -9.04 4.08
C GLY A 400 2.11 -8.35 5.12
N MET A 401 0.97 -7.77 4.74
CA MET A 401 0.03 -7.15 5.67
C MET A 401 -0.62 -8.19 6.59
N ASN A 402 -0.75 -7.83 7.85
CA ASN A 402 -1.31 -8.72 8.86
C ASN A 402 -2.80 -8.97 8.59
N GLU A 403 -3.20 -10.26 8.65
CA GLU A 403 -4.59 -10.67 8.36
C GLU A 403 -5.57 -10.24 9.47
N ASP A 404 -5.10 -10.13 10.72
CA ASP A 404 -5.97 -9.92 11.88
C ASP A 404 -6.32 -8.44 12.11
N TYR A 405 -5.40 -7.50 11.79
CA TYR A 405 -5.61 -6.08 12.09
C TYR A 405 -5.33 -5.11 10.93
N ASP A 406 -4.62 -5.53 9.86
CA ASP A 406 -4.41 -4.67 8.70
C ASP A 406 -5.47 -4.88 7.61
N ARG A 407 -6.26 -5.93 7.69
CA ARG A 407 -7.26 -6.28 6.67
C ARG A 407 -8.65 -6.32 7.28
N PHE A 408 -9.62 -5.70 6.61
CA PHE A 408 -11.03 -5.83 7.02
C PHE A 408 -11.86 -6.52 5.95
N LEU A 409 -12.84 -7.29 6.40
CA LEU A 409 -13.76 -8.02 5.53
C LEU A 409 -14.93 -7.13 5.13
N THR A 410 -15.19 -7.02 3.82
CA THR A 410 -16.32 -6.26 3.28
C THR A 410 -16.84 -6.89 1.99
N LEU A 411 -17.90 -6.30 1.41
CA LEU A 411 -18.39 -6.66 0.07
C LEU A 411 -17.50 -6.01 -1.00
N GLY A 412 -17.31 -6.69 -2.12
CA GLY A 412 -16.42 -6.23 -3.19
C GLY A 412 -16.81 -4.87 -3.78
N ASP A 413 -18.10 -4.61 -3.97
CA ASP A 413 -18.62 -3.33 -4.45
C ASP A 413 -18.37 -2.18 -3.45
N ALA A 414 -18.54 -2.42 -2.16
CA ALA A 414 -18.22 -1.44 -1.12
C ALA A 414 -16.71 -1.14 -1.09
N ALA A 415 -15.86 -2.16 -1.26
CA ALA A 415 -14.43 -1.97 -1.38
C ALA A 415 -14.06 -1.07 -2.58
N VAL A 416 -14.67 -1.34 -3.73
CA VAL A 416 -14.39 -0.56 -4.96
C VAL A 416 -14.89 0.88 -4.86
N CYS A 417 -15.95 1.15 -4.08
CA CYS A 417 -16.39 2.53 -3.81
C CYS A 417 -15.31 3.37 -3.11
N LEU A 418 -14.41 2.76 -2.34
CA LEU A 418 -13.27 3.43 -1.70
C LEU A 418 -12.05 3.55 -2.61
N MET A 419 -12.07 2.98 -3.82
CA MET A 419 -11.01 3.19 -4.78
C MET A 419 -11.14 4.57 -5.42
N TYR A 420 -10.00 5.22 -5.66
CA TYR A 420 -9.94 6.49 -6.39
C TYR A 420 -10.20 6.28 -7.88
N LYS A 421 -10.99 7.13 -8.53
CA LYS A 421 -11.55 6.86 -9.86
C LYS A 421 -11.17 7.91 -10.89
N GLU A 422 -10.70 9.07 -10.45
CA GLU A 422 -10.49 10.22 -11.31
C GLU A 422 -9.09 10.27 -11.91
N HIS A 423 -8.98 10.81 -13.11
CA HIS A 423 -7.73 11.30 -13.68
C HIS A 423 -7.78 12.82 -13.84
N ILE A 424 -6.61 13.43 -13.82
CA ILE A 424 -6.43 14.86 -14.06
C ILE A 424 -6.31 15.04 -15.56
N GLN A 425 -6.97 16.07 -16.11
CA GLN A 425 -6.88 16.39 -17.53
C GLN A 425 -5.44 16.65 -17.95
N HIS A 426 -4.97 15.94 -18.96
CA HIS A 426 -3.69 16.16 -19.62
C HIS A 426 -3.90 16.93 -20.93
N SER A 427 -2.81 17.60 -21.39
CA SER A 427 -2.83 18.24 -22.71
C SER A 427 -2.93 17.19 -23.83
N GLU A 428 -3.81 17.41 -24.77
CA GLU A 428 -3.95 16.58 -25.96
C GLU A 428 -2.85 16.89 -26.98
N GLU A 429 -2.27 15.87 -27.57
CA GLU A 429 -1.31 16.00 -28.67
C GLU A 429 -2.05 16.18 -29.99
N THR A 430 -2.26 17.41 -30.39
CA THR A 430 -2.98 17.77 -31.62
C THR A 430 -2.33 18.98 -32.29
N PRO A 431 -2.33 19.07 -33.64
CA PRO A 431 -1.80 20.23 -34.35
C PRO A 431 -2.70 21.49 -34.20
N LEU A 432 -3.99 21.32 -33.94
CA LEU A 432 -4.94 22.40 -33.72
C LEU A 432 -5.44 22.37 -32.28
N LYS A 433 -4.75 23.09 -31.41
CA LYS A 433 -5.03 23.14 -29.98
C LYS A 433 -5.35 24.53 -29.48
N ILE A 434 -6.33 24.62 -28.58
CA ILE A 434 -6.59 25.80 -27.78
C ILE A 434 -6.14 25.50 -26.36
N TYR A 435 -5.49 26.46 -25.73
CA TYR A 435 -5.06 26.34 -24.33
C TYR A 435 -6.12 26.92 -23.40
N TYR A 436 -6.53 26.10 -22.45
CA TYR A 436 -7.36 26.48 -21.32
C TYR A 436 -6.53 26.39 -20.04
N THR A 437 -7.03 26.98 -18.99
CA THR A 437 -6.44 26.85 -17.66
C THR A 437 -7.30 25.89 -16.87
N ASP A 438 -6.68 24.82 -16.36
CA ASP A 438 -7.36 23.90 -15.45
C ASP A 438 -7.63 24.56 -14.09
N ARG A 439 -8.30 23.83 -13.18
CA ARG A 439 -8.56 24.34 -11.83
C ARG A 439 -7.30 24.51 -10.98
N GLN A 440 -6.21 23.87 -11.33
CA GLN A 440 -4.91 24.01 -10.68
C GLN A 440 -4.13 25.22 -11.20
N GLY A 441 -4.67 25.92 -12.20
CA GLY A 441 -4.03 27.08 -12.80
C GLY A 441 -2.92 26.74 -13.78
N VAL A 442 -2.99 25.58 -14.43
CA VAL A 442 -1.99 25.10 -15.40
C VAL A 442 -2.62 25.07 -16.80
N PRO A 443 -1.86 25.39 -17.85
CA PRO A 443 -2.34 25.32 -19.23
C PRO A 443 -2.59 23.87 -19.64
N VAL A 444 -3.75 23.62 -20.18
CA VAL A 444 -4.15 22.34 -20.79
C VAL A 444 -4.54 22.58 -22.23
N ALA A 445 -3.92 21.89 -23.16
CA ALA A 445 -4.24 21.95 -24.57
C ALA A 445 -5.41 21.02 -24.90
N ILE A 446 -6.42 21.52 -25.57
CA ILE A 446 -7.59 20.75 -25.99
C ILE A 446 -7.71 20.79 -27.51
N ASP A 447 -8.02 19.66 -28.14
CA ASP A 447 -8.31 19.55 -29.56
C ASP A 447 -9.66 20.20 -29.88
N ILE A 448 -9.66 21.17 -30.81
CA ILE A 448 -10.87 21.84 -31.25
C ILE A 448 -11.48 21.21 -32.50
N THR A 449 -10.85 20.21 -33.07
CA THR A 449 -11.29 19.58 -34.31
C THR A 449 -12.36 18.51 -34.09
N GLY A 450 -12.62 18.12 -32.85
CA GLY A 450 -13.70 17.19 -32.49
C GLY A 450 -13.60 15.86 -33.23
N LYS A 451 -12.68 15.00 -32.75
CA LYS A 451 -12.70 13.59 -33.18
C LYS A 451 -13.71 12.80 -32.41
#